data_631059537d232494f9586b17e4c0c728
#
_entry.id   631059537d232494f9586b17e4c0c728
#
_cell.length_a   1.000
_cell.length_b   1.000
_cell.length_c   1.000
_cell.angle_alpha   90.00
_cell.angle_beta   90.00
_cell.angle_gamma   90.00
#
_symmetry.space_group_name_H-M   'P 1'
#
loop_
_entity.id
_entity.type
_entity.pdbx_description
1 polymer ?
#
loop_
_entity_poly.entity_id
_entity_poly.type
_entity_poly.pdbx_seq_one_letter_code
_entity_poly.pdbx_strand_id
1 'polypeptide(L)'
;ETGCIYVYAGFRGRSAGYDSASGSDDLYAGGSPWPAVDFKAAIRYLRYNAASLPCDAAKVFAYGFSSGGGLSAVLGTSGDSPLYSPYLDAIGAATHDTQGTSLSDAIYGSASWCPSTSFDVADAAYEWSAGQYADGDTRASETWTHALSSDLASAYGTWVNSMDLPDSDGNKLELDQTNSGIYTMGSYMETIQAELETSANNFARETSFPYTATPQRFEDPLF
;
A
#
# COMPACT_ATOMS: atom_id res chain seq x y z
N GLU A 1 29.26 -10.50 -10.01
CA GLU A 1 29.06 -10.04 -8.61
C GLU A 1 28.59 -8.59 -8.64
N THR A 2 27.49 -8.28 -7.96
CA THR A 2 26.87 -6.94 -7.99
C THR A 2 27.56 -5.95 -7.06
N GLY A 3 28.43 -6.42 -6.16
CA GLY A 3 29.03 -5.62 -5.10
C GLY A 3 28.06 -5.17 -4.01
N CYS A 4 26.84 -5.73 -3.99
CA CYS A 4 25.80 -5.44 -3.01
C CYS A 4 25.70 -6.56 -1.97
N ILE A 5 25.33 -6.20 -0.74
CA ILE A 5 24.95 -7.12 0.31
C ILE A 5 23.44 -7.09 0.42
N TYR A 6 22.81 -8.24 0.37
CA TYR A 6 21.38 -8.40 0.60
C TYR A 6 21.09 -8.54 2.10
N VAL A 7 20.15 -7.74 2.58
CA VAL A 7 19.66 -7.81 3.96
C VAL A 7 18.17 -8.15 3.93
N TYR A 8 17.81 -9.23 4.58
CA TYR A 8 16.41 -9.61 4.81
C TYR A 8 16.05 -9.23 6.24
N ALA A 9 15.34 -8.10 6.37
CA ALA A 9 14.81 -7.69 7.67
C ALA A 9 13.42 -8.30 7.87
N GLY A 10 13.19 -8.91 9.03
CA GLY A 10 11.83 -9.27 9.46
C GLY A 10 11.02 -8.00 9.73
N PHE A 11 9.75 -8.02 9.37
CA PHE A 11 8.85 -6.90 9.64
C PHE A 11 7.44 -7.41 9.94
N ARG A 12 6.68 -6.60 10.67
CA ARG A 12 5.29 -6.88 10.95
C ARG A 12 4.44 -6.69 9.69
N GLY A 13 3.67 -7.69 9.34
CA GLY A 13 2.79 -7.63 8.19
C GLY A 13 1.45 -6.98 8.51
N ARG A 14 0.63 -6.81 7.49
CA ARG A 14 -0.74 -6.27 7.57
C ARG A 14 -1.61 -6.98 8.61
N SER A 15 -1.44 -8.30 8.76
CA SER A 15 -2.20 -9.14 9.67
C SER A 15 -1.48 -9.43 11.00
N ALA A 16 -0.40 -8.72 11.28
CA ALA A 16 0.35 -8.86 12.52
C ALA A 16 -0.50 -8.41 13.67
N GLY A 17 -1.41 -8.79 14.19
CA GLY A 17 -2.27 -8.40 15.30
C GLY A 17 -1.63 -7.48 16.34
N TYR A 18 -2.20 -7.47 17.49
CA TYR A 18 -1.71 -6.69 18.61
C TYR A 18 -0.32 -7.20 19.03
N ASP A 19 0.65 -6.30 19.03
CA ASP A 19 2.02 -6.60 19.42
C ASP A 19 2.41 -5.80 20.68
N SER A 20 2.57 -6.52 21.79
CA SER A 20 3.01 -5.92 23.04
C SER A 20 4.47 -5.41 23.02
N ALA A 21 5.23 -5.72 21.97
CA ALA A 21 6.60 -5.26 21.83
C ALA A 21 6.71 -3.74 21.64
N SER A 22 5.64 -3.07 21.24
CA SER A 22 5.60 -1.61 21.13
C SER A 22 5.75 -0.91 22.50
N GLY A 23 5.43 -1.59 23.59
CA GLY A 23 5.55 -1.04 24.94
C GLY A 23 4.64 0.17 25.23
N SER A 24 3.71 0.49 24.31
CA SER A 24 2.78 1.62 24.42
C SER A 24 1.35 1.18 24.15
N ASP A 25 0.47 1.51 25.07
CA ASP A 25 -0.97 1.27 24.91
C ASP A 25 -1.61 2.25 23.92
N ASP A 26 -0.93 3.37 23.63
CA ASP A 26 -1.40 4.40 22.72
C ASP A 26 -1.06 4.09 21.25
N LEU A 27 -0.13 3.17 21.01
CA LEU A 27 0.33 2.81 19.68
C LEU A 27 -0.13 1.39 19.32
N TYR A 28 -1.15 1.31 18.51
CA TYR A 28 -1.66 0.05 18.01
C TYR A 28 -0.64 -0.64 17.10
N ALA A 29 -0.25 -1.88 17.41
CA ALA A 29 0.86 -2.58 16.77
C ALA A 29 0.45 -3.42 15.54
N GLY A 30 -0.77 -3.33 15.11
CA GLY A 30 -1.29 -4.03 13.92
C GLY A 30 -1.33 -3.15 12.67
N GLY A 31 -0.87 -3.67 11.54
CA GLY A 31 -0.98 -2.99 10.26
C GLY A 31 -0.03 -1.79 10.10
N SER A 32 -0.51 -0.76 9.38
CA SER A 32 0.26 0.47 9.15
C SER A 32 0.32 1.32 10.45
N PRO A 33 1.45 2.01 10.75
CA PRO A 33 2.64 2.18 9.92
C PRO A 33 3.77 1.17 10.22
N TRP A 34 3.51 0.13 10.98
CA TRP A 34 4.53 -0.76 11.53
C TRP A 34 5.47 -1.41 10.51
N PRO A 35 5.05 -1.85 9.32
CA PRO A 35 5.99 -2.36 8.32
C PRO A 35 7.09 -1.36 7.97
N ALA A 36 6.73 -0.09 7.82
CA ALA A 36 7.71 0.98 7.55
C ALA A 36 8.59 1.26 8.77
N VAL A 37 8.02 1.28 9.96
CA VAL A 37 8.76 1.47 11.23
C VAL A 37 9.82 0.39 11.42
N ASP A 38 9.47 -0.87 11.19
CA ASP A 38 10.41 -1.99 11.34
C ASP A 38 11.59 -1.88 10.36
N PHE A 39 11.34 -1.51 9.10
CA PHE A 39 12.42 -1.26 8.14
C PHE A 39 13.26 -0.04 8.49
N LYS A 40 12.65 1.05 8.95
CA LYS A 40 13.37 2.23 9.43
C LYS A 40 14.28 1.89 10.61
N ALA A 41 13.77 1.08 11.55
CA ALA A 41 14.56 0.58 12.67
C ALA A 41 15.73 -0.30 12.19
N ALA A 42 15.50 -1.19 11.21
CA ALA A 42 16.55 -2.00 10.61
C ALA A 42 17.63 -1.15 9.90
N ILE A 43 17.24 -0.10 9.19
CA ILE A 43 18.18 0.84 8.56
C ILE A 43 19.04 1.54 9.61
N ARG A 44 18.43 2.03 10.70
CA ARG A 44 19.16 2.64 11.82
C ARG A 44 20.09 1.64 12.49
N TYR A 45 19.68 0.39 12.66
CA TYR A 45 20.51 -0.69 13.19
C TYR A 45 21.76 -0.94 12.31
N LEU A 46 21.62 -0.97 10.98
CA LEU A 46 22.74 -1.10 10.06
C LEU A 46 23.71 0.07 10.22
N ARG A 47 23.22 1.28 10.32
CA ARG A 47 24.04 2.49 10.52
C ARG A 47 24.70 2.54 11.88
N TYR A 48 24.01 2.13 12.92
CA TYR A 48 24.58 2.02 14.27
C TYR A 48 25.78 1.05 14.31
N ASN A 49 25.70 -0.04 13.53
CA ASN A 49 26.74 -1.07 13.47
C ASN A 49 27.67 -0.92 12.24
N ALA A 50 27.67 0.21 11.56
CA ALA A 50 28.38 0.40 10.29
C ALA A 50 29.87 0.01 10.37
N ALA A 51 30.54 0.30 11.48
CA ALA A 51 31.95 -0.06 11.67
C ALA A 51 32.23 -1.58 11.70
N SER A 52 31.21 -2.39 11.96
CA SER A 52 31.31 -3.85 12.03
C SER A 52 30.79 -4.56 10.77
N LEU A 53 30.23 -3.81 9.82
CA LEU A 53 29.64 -4.36 8.61
C LEU A 53 30.59 -4.21 7.42
N PRO A 54 30.67 -5.22 6.54
CA PRO A 54 31.53 -5.16 5.35
C PRO A 54 30.84 -4.39 4.18
N CYS A 55 30.12 -3.31 4.48
CA CYS A 55 29.38 -2.52 3.51
C CYS A 55 29.31 -1.04 3.89
N ASP A 56 28.96 -0.20 2.92
CA ASP A 56 28.70 1.21 3.14
C ASP A 56 27.23 1.39 3.57
N ALA A 57 26.99 1.49 4.89
CA ALA A 57 25.66 1.67 5.47
C ALA A 57 25.01 3.03 5.11
N ALA A 58 25.72 3.96 4.49
CA ALA A 58 25.14 5.19 3.95
C ALA A 58 24.36 4.92 2.65
N LYS A 59 24.74 3.86 1.91
CA LYS A 59 24.14 3.51 0.62
C LYS A 59 23.15 2.35 0.72
N VAL A 60 22.09 2.56 1.47
CA VAL A 60 21.00 1.60 1.60
C VAL A 60 20.01 1.79 0.45
N PHE A 61 19.69 0.71 -0.24
CA PHE A 61 18.63 0.64 -1.24
C PHE A 61 17.51 -0.27 -0.74
N ALA A 62 16.28 0.20 -0.83
CA ALA A 62 15.11 -0.64 -0.62
C ALA A 62 14.62 -1.21 -1.97
N TYR A 63 14.26 -2.48 -1.96
CA TYR A 63 13.72 -3.16 -3.14
C TYR A 63 12.50 -3.97 -2.72
N GLY A 64 11.45 -3.93 -3.53
CA GLY A 64 10.26 -4.69 -3.24
C GLY A 64 9.32 -4.85 -4.43
N PHE A 65 8.46 -5.88 -4.35
CA PHE A 65 7.46 -6.22 -5.35
C PHE A 65 6.07 -6.20 -4.71
N SER A 66 5.05 -5.72 -5.42
CA SER A 66 3.65 -5.64 -4.96
C SER A 66 3.54 -4.83 -3.65
N SER A 67 3.08 -5.41 -2.55
CA SER A 67 3.06 -4.76 -1.23
C SER A 67 4.46 -4.33 -0.76
N GLY A 68 5.49 -5.15 -1.07
CA GLY A 68 6.89 -4.80 -0.83
C GLY A 68 7.35 -3.64 -1.71
N GLY A 69 6.81 -3.54 -2.94
CA GLY A 69 7.00 -2.38 -3.82
C GLY A 69 6.43 -1.11 -3.19
N GLY A 70 5.21 -1.17 -2.66
CA GLY A 70 4.60 -0.07 -1.91
C GLY A 70 5.43 0.33 -0.69
N LEU A 71 5.89 -0.65 0.09
CA LEU A 71 6.74 -0.39 1.26
C LEU A 71 8.08 0.25 0.87
N SER A 72 8.73 -0.22 -0.20
CA SER A 72 9.98 0.38 -0.69
C SER A 72 9.79 1.82 -1.18
N ALA A 73 8.64 2.13 -1.80
CA ALA A 73 8.28 3.50 -2.17
C ALA A 73 8.07 4.39 -0.93
N VAL A 74 7.36 3.89 0.08
CA VAL A 74 7.18 4.60 1.36
C VAL A 74 8.52 4.91 2.01
N LEU A 75 9.44 3.95 2.06
CA LEU A 75 10.79 4.18 2.61
C LEU A 75 11.56 5.23 1.81
N GLY A 76 11.43 5.23 0.47
CA GLY A 76 12.10 6.20 -0.40
C GLY A 76 11.58 7.63 -0.25
N THR A 77 10.31 7.79 0.09
CA THR A 77 9.65 9.11 0.16
C THR A 77 9.53 9.68 1.58
N SER A 78 9.66 8.84 2.61
CA SER A 78 9.42 9.22 4.00
C SER A 78 10.66 9.37 4.87
N GLY A 79 11.87 9.39 4.28
CA GLY A 79 13.13 9.42 5.03
C GLY A 79 13.14 10.50 6.11
N ASP A 80 13.59 10.14 7.31
CA ASP A 80 13.70 11.00 8.50
C ASP A 80 12.41 11.75 8.91
N SER A 81 11.25 11.32 8.42
CA SER A 81 9.98 11.94 8.78
C SER A 81 9.71 11.82 10.29
N PRO A 82 9.44 12.94 10.99
CA PRO A 82 9.18 12.92 12.43
C PRO A 82 7.88 12.19 12.80
N LEU A 83 7.01 11.90 11.84
CA LEU A 83 5.78 11.14 12.07
C LEU A 83 6.04 9.70 12.55
N TYR A 84 7.22 9.15 12.23
CA TYR A 84 7.62 7.80 12.67
C TYR A 84 8.31 7.79 14.04
N SER A 85 8.73 8.96 14.57
CA SER A 85 9.48 9.02 15.83
C SER A 85 8.79 8.33 17.00
N PRO A 86 7.50 8.56 17.29
CA PRO A 86 6.84 7.90 18.41
C PRO A 86 6.85 6.37 18.31
N TYR A 87 6.72 5.84 17.10
CA TYR A 87 6.74 4.41 16.84
C TYR A 87 8.15 3.81 16.97
N LEU A 88 9.16 4.51 16.47
CA LEU A 88 10.56 4.10 16.59
C LEU A 88 11.02 4.11 18.07
N ASP A 89 10.59 5.10 18.82
CA ASP A 89 10.86 5.19 20.26
C ASP A 89 10.19 4.06 21.02
N ALA A 90 8.92 3.75 20.69
CA ALA A 90 8.15 2.68 21.35
C ALA A 90 8.80 1.30 21.20
N ILE A 91 9.49 1.02 20.09
CA ILE A 91 10.21 -0.24 19.88
C ILE A 91 11.69 -0.18 20.29
N GLY A 92 12.15 0.93 20.83
CA GLY A 92 13.55 1.13 21.23
C GLY A 92 14.53 1.16 20.07
N ALA A 93 14.11 1.65 18.90
CA ALA A 93 15.00 1.79 17.75
C ALA A 93 16.15 2.78 18.06
N ALA A 94 17.34 2.50 17.54
CA ALA A 94 18.49 3.36 17.74
C ALA A 94 18.23 4.76 17.14
N THR A 95 18.33 5.81 17.95
CA THR A 95 18.15 7.19 17.53
C THR A 95 19.49 7.91 17.33
N HIS A 96 20.53 7.45 18.02
CA HIS A 96 21.88 8.01 17.97
C HIS A 96 22.91 6.90 17.92
N ASP A 97 24.06 7.19 17.35
CA ASP A 97 25.24 6.31 17.40
C ASP A 97 25.95 6.38 18.78
N THR A 98 27.03 5.63 18.93
CA THR A 98 27.83 5.59 20.17
C THR A 98 28.53 6.92 20.48
N GLN A 99 28.58 7.86 19.54
CA GLN A 99 29.18 9.19 19.69
C GLN A 99 28.12 10.29 19.91
N GLY A 100 26.85 9.91 19.96
CA GLY A 100 25.73 10.83 20.13
C GLY A 100 25.27 11.53 18.84
N THR A 101 25.73 11.07 17.67
CA THR A 101 25.27 11.57 16.38
C THR A 101 23.91 10.96 16.03
N SER A 102 22.96 11.78 15.59
CA SER A 102 21.64 11.32 15.18
C SER A 102 21.72 10.35 13.99
N LEU A 103 21.02 9.23 14.10
CA LEU A 103 20.92 8.22 13.05
C LEU A 103 19.71 8.53 12.13
N SER A 104 20.01 8.67 10.86
CA SER A 104 19.00 8.82 9.81
C SER A 104 18.45 7.45 9.42
N ASP A 105 17.19 7.39 8.97
CA ASP A 105 16.62 6.25 8.28
C ASP A 105 16.27 6.54 6.81
N ALA A 106 16.68 7.71 6.29
CA ALA A 106 16.57 8.03 4.88
C ALA A 106 17.44 7.09 4.04
N ILE A 107 16.89 6.52 2.98
CA ILE A 107 17.61 5.59 2.12
C ILE A 107 18.22 6.29 0.91
N TYR A 108 19.21 5.67 0.30
CA TYR A 108 19.89 6.20 -0.87
C TYR A 108 19.04 6.07 -2.15
N GLY A 109 18.22 5.04 -2.23
CA GLY A 109 17.31 4.83 -3.35
C GLY A 109 16.35 3.69 -3.10
N SER A 110 15.27 3.64 -3.89
CA SER A 110 14.29 2.56 -3.86
C SER A 110 14.00 2.04 -5.27
N ALA A 111 13.78 0.73 -5.38
CA ALA A 111 13.29 0.08 -6.57
C ALA A 111 11.95 -0.59 -6.24
N SER A 112 10.88 0.02 -6.70
CA SER A 112 9.50 -0.37 -6.39
C SER A 112 8.85 -1.00 -7.61
N TRP A 113 8.63 -2.31 -7.54
CA TRP A 113 8.03 -3.07 -8.63
C TRP A 113 6.56 -3.30 -8.35
N CYS A 114 5.69 -2.92 -9.30
CA CYS A 114 4.24 -3.02 -9.17
C CYS A 114 3.76 -2.53 -7.79
N PRO A 115 4.15 -1.33 -7.34
CA PRO A 115 3.89 -0.91 -5.97
C PRO A 115 2.39 -0.80 -5.70
N SER A 116 1.95 -1.29 -4.56
CA SER A 116 0.65 -0.88 -4.01
C SER A 116 0.75 0.59 -3.63
N THR A 117 -0.17 1.38 -4.12
CA THR A 117 -0.25 2.84 -3.90
C THR A 117 -1.62 3.22 -3.34
N SER A 118 -1.83 4.50 -3.08
CA SER A 118 -3.13 5.02 -2.65
C SER A 118 -3.62 4.40 -1.33
N PHE A 119 -2.73 4.22 -0.37
CA PHE A 119 -3.05 3.61 0.93
C PHE A 119 -4.11 4.37 1.72
N ASP A 120 -4.27 5.65 1.44
CA ASP A 120 -5.27 6.53 2.04
C ASP A 120 -6.70 6.25 1.58
N VAL A 121 -6.87 5.67 0.39
CA VAL A 121 -8.20 5.42 -0.22
C VAL A 121 -8.41 3.98 -0.67
N ALA A 122 -7.38 3.13 -0.64
CA ALA A 122 -7.43 1.78 -1.21
C ALA A 122 -8.53 0.90 -0.60
N ASP A 123 -8.70 0.94 0.72
CA ASP A 123 -9.73 0.16 1.40
C ASP A 123 -11.13 0.67 1.04
N ALA A 124 -11.32 1.97 0.98
CA ALA A 124 -12.60 2.57 0.56
C ALA A 124 -12.93 2.24 -0.91
N ALA A 125 -11.92 2.28 -1.79
CA ALA A 125 -12.08 1.90 -3.20
C ALA A 125 -12.43 0.41 -3.34
N TYR A 126 -11.83 -0.47 -2.54
CA TYR A 126 -12.16 -1.89 -2.53
C TYR A 126 -13.60 -2.13 -2.06
N GLU A 127 -14.00 -1.51 -0.96
CA GLU A 127 -15.36 -1.66 -0.45
C GLU A 127 -16.41 -1.08 -1.42
N TRP A 128 -16.07 0.00 -2.12
CA TRP A 128 -16.91 0.52 -3.20
C TRP A 128 -17.00 -0.44 -4.38
N SER A 129 -15.87 -0.97 -4.87
CA SER A 129 -15.83 -1.78 -6.09
C SER A 129 -16.30 -3.23 -5.91
N ALA A 130 -16.18 -3.77 -4.70
CA ALA A 130 -16.45 -5.17 -4.40
C ALA A 130 -17.23 -5.39 -3.10
N GLY A 131 -16.83 -4.74 -2.01
CA GLY A 131 -17.37 -5.03 -0.67
C GLY A 131 -18.85 -4.73 -0.52
N GLN A 132 -19.33 -3.62 -1.09
CA GLN A 132 -20.75 -3.21 -1.03
C GLN A 132 -21.73 -4.20 -1.68
N TYR A 133 -21.22 -5.14 -2.47
CA TYR A 133 -22.02 -6.20 -3.11
C TYR A 133 -21.97 -7.53 -2.38
N ALA A 134 -21.12 -7.64 -1.35
CA ALA A 134 -20.97 -8.86 -0.58
C ALA A 134 -21.97 -8.87 0.59
N ASP A 135 -22.66 -9.98 0.78
CA ASP A 135 -23.69 -10.18 1.78
C ASP A 135 -23.44 -11.39 2.70
N GLY A 136 -22.30 -12.03 2.57
CA GLY A 136 -21.93 -13.22 3.32
C GLY A 136 -20.68 -13.06 4.19
N ASP A 137 -20.43 -14.05 5.04
CA ASP A 137 -19.27 -14.13 5.94
C ASP A 137 -19.05 -12.85 6.75
N THR A 138 -17.90 -12.22 6.59
CA THR A 138 -17.53 -10.99 7.30
C THR A 138 -18.36 -9.78 6.90
N ARG A 139 -19.15 -9.86 5.83
CA ARG A 139 -20.03 -8.79 5.34
C ARG A 139 -21.51 -9.12 5.43
N ALA A 140 -21.84 -10.13 6.21
CA ALA A 140 -23.26 -10.43 6.51
C ALA A 140 -23.93 -9.22 7.17
N SER A 141 -25.19 -8.98 6.84
CA SER A 141 -25.95 -7.76 7.14
C SER A 141 -25.96 -7.33 8.62
N GLU A 142 -25.84 -8.30 9.53
CA GLU A 142 -25.86 -8.06 10.98
C GLU A 142 -24.47 -7.83 11.58
N THR A 143 -23.41 -7.78 10.76
CA THR A 143 -22.04 -7.61 11.25
C THR A 143 -21.61 -6.15 11.26
N TRP A 144 -20.71 -5.78 12.20
CA TRP A 144 -20.11 -4.45 12.21
C TRP A 144 -19.23 -4.21 10.98
N THR A 145 -18.65 -5.26 10.42
CA THR A 145 -17.85 -5.21 9.19
C THR A 145 -18.68 -4.90 7.96
N HIS A 146 -19.97 -5.30 7.93
CA HIS A 146 -20.91 -4.86 6.89
C HIS A 146 -21.16 -3.34 6.98
N ALA A 147 -21.41 -2.84 8.18
CA ALA A 147 -21.59 -1.40 8.39
C ALA A 147 -20.34 -0.61 7.98
N LEU A 148 -19.16 -1.06 8.39
CA LEU A 148 -17.89 -0.45 7.99
C LEU A 148 -17.67 -0.48 6.46
N SER A 149 -17.99 -1.59 5.80
CA SER A 149 -17.92 -1.71 4.34
C SER A 149 -18.81 -0.66 3.66
N SER A 150 -20.03 -0.49 4.14
CA SER A 150 -20.97 0.51 3.61
C SER A 150 -20.46 1.94 3.83
N ASP A 151 -19.91 2.23 5.02
CA ASP A 151 -19.34 3.53 5.33
C ASP A 151 -18.13 3.86 4.44
N LEU A 152 -17.24 2.88 4.23
CA LEU A 152 -16.07 3.03 3.36
C LEU A 152 -16.48 3.22 1.89
N ALA A 153 -17.44 2.46 1.38
CA ALA A 153 -17.97 2.63 0.03
C ALA A 153 -18.58 4.02 -0.17
N SER A 154 -19.32 4.50 0.81
CA SER A 154 -19.91 5.84 0.85
C SER A 154 -18.83 6.93 0.88
N ALA A 155 -17.80 6.74 1.71
CA ALA A 155 -16.67 7.66 1.78
C ALA A 155 -15.93 7.76 0.45
N TYR A 156 -15.76 6.63 -0.25
CA TYR A 156 -15.15 6.62 -1.58
C TYR A 156 -15.97 7.45 -2.59
N GLY A 157 -17.28 7.27 -2.65
CA GLY A 157 -18.15 8.07 -3.53
C GLY A 157 -18.03 9.57 -3.27
N THR A 158 -18.04 9.95 -1.99
CA THR A 158 -17.84 11.34 -1.57
C THR A 158 -16.47 11.87 -1.99
N TRP A 159 -15.42 11.07 -1.81
CA TRP A 159 -14.05 11.43 -2.17
C TRP A 159 -13.91 11.61 -3.68
N VAL A 160 -14.41 10.67 -4.50
CA VAL A 160 -14.40 10.78 -5.97
C VAL A 160 -15.06 12.09 -6.41
N ASN A 161 -16.26 12.38 -5.89
CA ASN A 161 -17.00 13.58 -6.23
C ASN A 161 -16.29 14.88 -5.81
N SER A 162 -15.45 14.81 -4.77
CA SER A 162 -14.65 15.97 -4.33
C SER A 162 -13.42 16.25 -5.19
N MET A 163 -13.02 15.30 -6.05
CA MET A 163 -11.84 15.48 -6.92
C MET A 163 -12.13 16.30 -8.18
N ASP A 164 -13.39 16.59 -8.45
CA ASP A 164 -13.83 17.34 -9.64
C ASP A 164 -13.21 16.81 -10.95
N LEU A 165 -13.19 15.48 -11.10
CA LEU A 165 -12.60 14.81 -12.26
C LEU A 165 -13.38 15.20 -13.54
N PRO A 166 -12.71 15.69 -14.62
CA PRO A 166 -13.39 16.02 -15.85
C PRO A 166 -13.52 14.81 -16.80
N ASP A 167 -14.56 14.80 -17.61
CA ASP A 167 -14.63 13.99 -18.82
C ASP A 167 -13.78 14.61 -19.96
N SER A 168 -13.83 14.01 -21.16
CA SER A 168 -13.12 14.52 -22.36
C SER A 168 -13.58 15.89 -22.81
N ASP A 169 -14.79 16.29 -22.45
CA ASP A 169 -15.41 17.56 -22.83
C ASP A 169 -15.27 18.63 -21.72
N GLY A 170 -14.66 18.25 -20.58
CA GLY A 170 -14.43 19.11 -19.44
C GLY A 170 -15.60 19.19 -18.46
N ASN A 171 -16.63 18.35 -18.60
CA ASN A 171 -17.71 18.27 -17.63
C ASN A 171 -17.28 17.44 -16.43
N LYS A 172 -17.76 17.80 -15.24
CA LYS A 172 -17.48 17.05 -14.03
C LYS A 172 -18.11 15.66 -14.08
N LEU A 173 -17.32 14.65 -13.77
CA LEU A 173 -17.78 13.29 -13.53
C LEU A 173 -18.35 13.17 -12.12
N GLU A 174 -19.50 12.52 -12.00
CA GLU A 174 -20.17 12.30 -10.72
C GLU A 174 -20.47 10.81 -10.52
N LEU A 175 -20.27 10.35 -9.28
CA LEU A 175 -20.60 9.01 -8.83
C LEU A 175 -21.84 9.11 -7.92
N ASP A 176 -22.97 8.57 -8.38
CA ASP A 176 -24.26 8.71 -7.74
C ASP A 176 -24.71 7.44 -7.02
N GLN A 177 -25.49 7.62 -5.98
CA GLN A 177 -26.14 6.53 -5.25
C GLN A 177 -27.45 6.10 -5.91
N THR A 178 -27.72 4.79 -5.86
CA THR A 178 -29.06 4.24 -6.06
C THR A 178 -29.97 4.55 -4.88
N ASN A 179 -31.25 4.26 -5.03
CA ASN A 179 -32.22 4.36 -3.93
C ASN A 179 -31.89 3.44 -2.72
N SER A 180 -31.07 2.41 -2.93
CA SER A 180 -30.57 1.53 -1.86
C SER A 180 -29.29 2.03 -1.18
N GLY A 181 -28.77 3.19 -1.59
CA GLY A 181 -27.56 3.78 -1.02
C GLY A 181 -26.25 3.29 -1.63
N ILE A 182 -26.31 2.43 -2.64
CA ILE A 182 -25.14 1.88 -3.34
C ILE A 182 -24.67 2.87 -4.41
N TYR A 183 -23.38 3.18 -4.45
CA TYR A 183 -22.76 4.05 -5.44
C TYR A 183 -22.44 3.29 -6.74
N THR A 184 -23.36 3.27 -7.68
CA THR A 184 -23.24 2.53 -8.97
C THR A 184 -23.82 3.27 -10.17
N MET A 185 -24.10 4.54 -10.01
CA MET A 185 -24.73 5.36 -11.04
C MET A 185 -23.88 6.60 -11.32
N GLY A 186 -24.30 7.37 -12.32
CA GLY A 186 -23.67 8.63 -12.69
C GLY A 186 -22.56 8.51 -13.72
N SER A 187 -22.13 9.65 -14.23
CA SER A 187 -21.20 9.75 -15.36
C SER A 187 -19.82 9.14 -15.07
N TYR A 188 -19.37 9.12 -13.81
CA TYR A 188 -18.13 8.43 -13.43
C TYR A 188 -18.23 6.92 -13.66
N MET A 189 -19.34 6.29 -13.24
CA MET A 189 -19.57 4.87 -13.46
C MET A 189 -19.74 4.53 -14.93
N GLU A 190 -20.47 5.36 -15.68
CA GLU A 190 -20.65 5.20 -17.13
C GLU A 190 -19.30 5.26 -17.87
N THR A 191 -18.41 6.16 -17.47
CA THR A 191 -17.05 6.26 -18.04
C THR A 191 -16.25 4.98 -17.78
N ILE A 192 -16.27 4.44 -16.54
CA ILE A 192 -15.58 3.18 -16.22
C ILE A 192 -16.14 2.03 -17.07
N GLN A 193 -17.46 1.94 -17.21
CA GLN A 193 -18.10 0.89 -18.01
C GLN A 193 -17.69 1.00 -19.49
N ALA A 194 -17.67 2.20 -20.06
CA ALA A 194 -17.25 2.42 -21.44
C ALA A 194 -15.78 2.03 -21.68
N GLU A 195 -14.89 2.33 -20.74
CA GLU A 195 -13.48 1.92 -20.82
C GLU A 195 -13.31 0.39 -20.71
N LEU A 196 -14.07 -0.26 -19.83
CA LEU A 196 -14.08 -1.72 -19.72
C LEU A 196 -14.61 -2.38 -20.99
N GLU A 197 -15.68 -1.87 -21.57
CA GLU A 197 -16.22 -2.35 -22.85
C GLU A 197 -15.22 -2.18 -23.99
N THR A 198 -14.56 -1.02 -24.07
CA THR A 198 -13.51 -0.75 -25.06
C THR A 198 -12.36 -1.74 -24.91
N SER A 199 -11.88 -1.95 -23.70
CA SER A 199 -10.81 -2.91 -23.40
C SER A 199 -11.22 -4.34 -23.77
N ALA A 200 -12.42 -4.77 -23.41
CA ALA A 200 -12.94 -6.10 -23.74
C ALA A 200 -13.06 -6.30 -25.24
N ASN A 201 -13.55 -5.31 -25.97
CA ASN A 201 -13.66 -5.36 -27.44
C ASN A 201 -12.30 -5.40 -28.12
N ASN A 202 -11.31 -4.67 -27.61
CA ASN A 202 -9.93 -4.72 -28.11
C ASN A 202 -9.34 -6.11 -27.89
N PHE A 203 -9.45 -6.66 -26.69
CA PHE A 203 -9.01 -8.00 -26.37
C PHE A 203 -9.65 -9.06 -27.29
N ALA A 204 -10.97 -8.97 -27.50
CA ALA A 204 -11.69 -9.92 -28.36
C ALA A 204 -11.25 -9.84 -29.83
N ARG A 205 -10.86 -8.66 -30.33
CA ARG A 205 -10.36 -8.49 -31.70
C ARG A 205 -8.92 -8.98 -31.88
N GLU A 206 -8.11 -8.86 -30.85
CA GLU A 206 -6.66 -9.13 -30.91
C GLU A 206 -6.33 -10.58 -30.51
N THR A 207 -7.30 -11.30 -29.94
CA THR A 207 -7.08 -12.63 -29.36
C THR A 207 -7.81 -13.71 -30.16
N SER A 208 -7.09 -14.78 -30.49
CA SER A 208 -7.69 -15.98 -31.09
C SER A 208 -8.40 -16.82 -30.02
N PHE A 209 -9.60 -17.28 -30.32
CA PHE A 209 -10.37 -18.14 -29.43
C PHE A 209 -10.45 -19.59 -29.96
N PRO A 210 -10.50 -20.65 -29.08
CA PRO A 210 -10.57 -20.54 -27.63
C PRO A 210 -9.27 -20.03 -26.99
N TYR A 211 -9.39 -19.07 -26.06
CA TYR A 211 -8.28 -18.47 -25.35
C TYR A 211 -7.99 -19.25 -24.08
N THR A 212 -6.73 -19.64 -23.90
CA THR A 212 -6.26 -20.21 -22.64
C THR A 212 -5.19 -19.27 -22.06
N ALA A 213 -5.52 -18.61 -20.97
CA ALA A 213 -4.53 -17.81 -20.25
C ALA A 213 -3.44 -18.74 -19.72
N THR A 214 -2.21 -18.50 -20.10
CA THR A 214 -1.06 -19.11 -19.44
C THR A 214 -0.62 -18.14 -18.34
N PRO A 215 -0.79 -18.49 -17.05
CA PRO A 215 -0.30 -17.64 -15.99
C PRO A 215 1.21 -17.43 -16.15
N GLN A 216 1.64 -16.19 -16.15
CA GLN A 216 3.07 -15.90 -16.06
C GLN A 216 3.60 -16.47 -14.75
N ARG A 217 4.64 -17.29 -14.81
CA ARG A 217 5.28 -17.87 -13.63
C ARG A 217 6.50 -17.04 -13.29
N PHE A 218 6.80 -16.94 -12.00
CA PHE A 218 8.03 -16.30 -11.50
C PHE A 218 9.31 -17.02 -11.96
N GLU A 219 9.17 -18.19 -12.59
CA GLU A 219 10.23 -18.98 -13.18
C GLU A 219 10.56 -18.55 -14.63
N ASP A 220 9.82 -17.59 -15.17
CA ASP A 220 10.08 -17.05 -16.49
C ASP A 220 11.39 -16.23 -16.46
N PRO A 221 12.35 -16.45 -17.38
CA PRO A 221 13.67 -15.83 -17.32
C PRO A 221 13.68 -14.30 -17.50
N LEU A 222 12.51 -13.67 -17.56
CA LEU A 222 12.35 -12.21 -17.54
C LEU A 222 12.10 -11.64 -16.12
N PHE A 223 12.12 -12.50 -15.09
CA PHE A 223 12.02 -12.10 -13.69
C PHE A 223 13.20 -12.66 -12.88
#